data_4af2be245d8a4f7cb6186ae920b0034a
#
_entry.id   4af2be245d8a4f7cb6186ae920b0034a
#
_cell.length_a   1.000
_cell.length_b   1.000
_cell.length_c   1.000
_cell.angle_alpha   90.00
_cell.angle_beta   90.00
_cell.angle_gamma   90.00
#
_symmetry.space_group_name_H-M   'P 1'
#
loop_
_entity.id
_entity.type
_entity.pdbx_description
1 polymer ?
#
loop_
_entity_poly.entity_id
_entity_poly.type
_entity_poly.pdbx_seq_one_letter_code
_entity_poly.pdbx_strand_id
1 'polypeptide(L)'
;KAKTPAYTHEDGQDYVPSSKFTVFSHQFSSIAGAGPVTGPILASVFGWVPVLLWLIIGGLFFGAVQDFGALYASVKNEGKSMGMIIEKYIGKTGRKLFMLFCWLFTLLVIAAFTDMVAGTFNGVGLDSAETAYANSAAASISMLFIVVAVIFGVIQKHVGKMNEWVKAVVAIALLVAMFAVGMKLPIYTSKTAWIYI
;
A
#
# COMPACT_ATOMS: atom_id res chain seq x y z
N LYS A 1 -10.79 29.95 -3.27
CA LYS A 1 -10.03 28.79 -2.76
C LYS A 1 -8.58 28.98 -3.15
N ALA A 2 -7.65 28.82 -2.20
CA ALA A 2 -6.23 28.85 -2.50
C ALA A 2 -5.87 27.65 -3.42
N LYS A 3 -5.01 27.89 -4.40
CA LYS A 3 -4.50 26.83 -5.26
C LYS A 3 -3.45 26.03 -4.49
N THR A 4 -3.42 24.73 -4.69
CA THR A 4 -2.37 23.86 -4.11
C THR A 4 -1.06 23.99 -4.88
N PRO A 5 0.09 23.59 -4.29
CA PRO A 5 1.39 23.64 -4.98
C PRO A 5 1.40 22.92 -6.33
N ALA A 6 0.66 21.83 -6.50
CA ALA A 6 0.54 21.14 -7.78
C ALA A 6 -0.01 22.02 -8.92
N TYR A 7 -0.80 23.07 -8.59
CA TYR A 7 -1.33 24.03 -9.56
C TYR A 7 -0.50 25.30 -9.68
N THR A 8 0.28 25.64 -8.66
CA THR A 8 1.10 26.87 -8.66
C THR A 8 2.50 26.66 -9.19
N HIS A 9 3.01 25.45 -9.08
CA HIS A 9 4.36 25.04 -9.50
C HIS A 9 4.33 23.92 -10.54
N GLU A 10 3.24 23.82 -11.31
CA GLU A 10 3.07 22.76 -12.31
C GLU A 10 4.26 22.71 -13.28
N ASP A 11 4.98 21.59 -13.30
CA ASP A 11 6.16 21.35 -14.12
C ASP A 11 6.06 20.07 -14.97
N GLY A 12 4.97 19.31 -14.81
CA GLY A 12 4.73 18.06 -15.52
C GLY A 12 5.56 16.87 -15.03
N GLN A 13 6.36 17.03 -13.98
CA GLN A 13 7.20 15.96 -13.38
C GLN A 13 6.91 15.81 -11.90
N ASP A 14 7.31 16.78 -11.08
CA ASP A 14 7.15 16.74 -9.62
C ASP A 14 5.80 17.33 -9.18
N TYR A 15 5.30 18.32 -9.92
CA TYR A 15 4.04 19.01 -9.65
C TYR A 15 3.06 18.79 -10.79
N VAL A 16 2.23 17.74 -10.66
CA VAL A 16 1.22 17.37 -11.66
C VAL A 16 -0.17 17.43 -11.04
N PRO A 17 -1.04 18.35 -11.50
CA PRO A 17 -2.43 18.37 -11.06
C PRO A 17 -3.14 17.07 -11.43
N SER A 18 -3.69 16.39 -10.44
CA SER A 18 -4.42 15.14 -10.63
C SER A 18 -5.89 15.28 -10.26
N SER A 19 -6.76 14.43 -10.81
CA SER A 19 -8.17 14.41 -10.46
C SER A 19 -8.36 14.05 -8.99
N LYS A 20 -9.43 14.56 -8.36
CA LYS A 20 -9.76 14.24 -6.96
C LYS A 20 -9.91 12.74 -6.73
N PHE A 21 -10.50 12.03 -7.69
CA PHE A 21 -10.68 10.59 -7.63
C PHE A 21 -9.35 9.84 -7.67
N THR A 22 -8.43 10.26 -8.54
CA THR A 22 -7.08 9.67 -8.63
C THR A 22 -6.30 9.84 -7.33
N VAL A 23 -6.31 11.06 -6.76
CA VAL A 23 -5.63 11.34 -5.49
C VAL A 23 -6.25 10.53 -4.35
N PHE A 24 -7.58 10.47 -4.27
CA PHE A 24 -8.29 9.66 -3.26
C PHE A 24 -7.95 8.17 -3.38
N SER A 25 -8.02 7.60 -4.59
CA SER A 25 -7.75 6.19 -4.83
C SER A 25 -6.30 5.83 -4.48
N HIS A 26 -5.35 6.68 -4.87
CA HIS A 26 -3.94 6.48 -4.54
C HIS A 26 -3.70 6.53 -3.03
N GLN A 27 -4.25 7.53 -2.35
CA GLN A 27 -4.11 7.67 -0.89
C GLN A 27 -4.75 6.51 -0.14
N PHE A 28 -5.95 6.10 -0.56
CA PHE A 28 -6.63 4.94 0.03
C PHE A 28 -5.80 3.66 -0.14
N SER A 29 -5.27 3.41 -1.35
CA SER A 29 -4.43 2.23 -1.61
C SER A 29 -3.13 2.25 -0.80
N SER A 30 -2.55 3.43 -0.56
CA SER A 30 -1.33 3.58 0.24
C SER A 30 -1.57 3.30 1.72
N ILE A 31 -2.74 3.66 2.25
CA ILE A 31 -3.12 3.41 3.65
C ILE A 31 -3.55 1.95 3.86
N ALA A 32 -4.29 1.37 2.91
CA ALA A 32 -4.83 0.01 3.00
C ALA A 32 -3.74 -1.08 2.80
N GLY A 33 -2.64 -0.97 3.54
CA GLY A 33 -1.56 -1.95 3.55
C GLY A 33 -1.81 -3.13 4.51
N ALA A 34 -0.82 -4.00 4.65
CA ALA A 34 -0.91 -5.19 5.50
C ALA A 34 -1.17 -4.86 6.98
N GLY A 35 -0.58 -3.78 7.50
CA GLY A 35 -0.75 -3.34 8.90
C GLY A 35 -2.21 -3.09 9.30
N PRO A 36 -2.98 -2.26 8.58
CA PRO A 36 -4.41 -2.03 8.83
C PRO A 36 -5.28 -3.28 8.75
N VAL A 37 -4.88 -4.29 7.99
CA VAL A 37 -5.62 -5.56 7.89
C VAL A 37 -5.23 -6.52 9.00
N THR A 38 -3.94 -6.76 9.21
CA THR A 38 -3.44 -7.74 10.18
C THR A 38 -3.44 -7.24 11.61
N GLY A 39 -3.28 -5.93 11.82
CA GLY A 39 -3.28 -5.31 13.14
C GLY A 39 -4.54 -5.62 13.96
N PRO A 40 -5.75 -5.36 13.45
CA PRO A 40 -6.99 -5.71 14.14
C PRO A 40 -7.16 -7.21 14.38
N ILE A 41 -6.71 -8.06 13.45
CA ILE A 41 -6.76 -9.52 13.59
C ILE A 41 -5.88 -9.96 14.76
N LEU A 42 -4.64 -9.49 14.83
CA LEU A 42 -3.72 -9.79 15.93
C LEU A 42 -4.20 -9.21 17.26
N ALA A 43 -4.77 -8.03 17.24
CA ALA A 43 -5.30 -7.37 18.43
C ALA A 43 -6.58 -8.04 18.96
N SER A 44 -7.26 -8.87 18.15
CA SER A 44 -8.50 -9.56 18.55
C SER A 44 -8.33 -10.48 19.76
N VAL A 45 -7.10 -10.91 20.08
CA VAL A 45 -6.77 -11.68 21.29
C VAL A 45 -7.10 -10.93 22.58
N PHE A 46 -7.14 -9.59 22.53
CA PHE A 46 -7.54 -8.73 23.67
C PHE A 46 -9.05 -8.54 23.80
N GLY A 47 -9.82 -9.14 22.88
CA GLY A 47 -11.27 -8.99 22.81
C GLY A 47 -11.71 -7.90 21.83
N TRP A 48 -12.95 -8.01 21.34
CA TRP A 48 -13.45 -7.11 20.28
C TRP A 48 -13.69 -5.65 20.74
N VAL A 49 -14.07 -5.45 22.01
CA VAL A 49 -14.37 -4.10 22.54
C VAL A 49 -13.14 -3.22 22.62
N PRO A 50 -12.01 -3.64 23.21
CA PRO A 50 -10.77 -2.86 23.18
C PRO A 50 -10.30 -2.56 21.77
N VAL A 51 -10.40 -3.52 20.85
CA VAL A 51 -10.00 -3.35 19.45
C VAL A 51 -10.88 -2.32 18.75
N LEU A 52 -12.20 -2.41 18.91
CA LEU A 52 -13.13 -1.46 18.32
C LEU A 52 -12.88 -0.03 18.83
N LEU A 53 -12.74 0.13 20.15
CA LEU A 53 -12.43 1.44 20.75
C LEU A 53 -11.12 2.01 20.23
N TRP A 54 -10.09 1.17 20.11
CA TRP A 54 -8.79 1.58 19.57
C TRP A 54 -8.88 1.97 18.09
N LEU A 55 -9.61 1.22 17.27
CA LEU A 55 -9.81 1.54 15.85
C LEU A 55 -10.53 2.89 15.68
N ILE A 56 -11.55 3.17 16.48
CA ILE A 56 -12.30 4.43 16.40
C ILE A 56 -11.46 5.58 16.95
N ILE A 57 -11.01 5.47 18.20
CA ILE A 57 -10.30 6.57 18.88
C ILE A 57 -8.90 6.75 18.27
N GLY A 58 -8.14 5.67 18.11
CA GLY A 58 -6.82 5.69 17.51
C GLY A 58 -6.84 6.16 16.06
N GLY A 59 -7.78 5.65 15.27
CA GLY A 59 -7.94 6.06 13.87
C GLY A 59 -8.30 7.53 13.71
N LEU A 60 -9.19 8.07 14.55
CA LEU A 60 -9.58 9.48 14.50
C LEU A 60 -8.49 10.40 15.05
N PHE A 61 -8.03 10.15 16.29
CA PHE A 61 -7.17 11.12 16.99
C PHE A 61 -5.67 10.95 16.64
N PHE A 62 -5.20 9.73 16.43
CA PHE A 62 -3.80 9.52 16.07
C PHE A 62 -3.60 9.41 14.56
N GLY A 63 -4.43 8.64 13.85
CA GLY A 63 -4.31 8.47 12.39
C GLY A 63 -4.73 9.73 11.63
N ALA A 64 -5.99 10.08 11.64
CA ALA A 64 -6.52 11.17 10.81
C ALA A 64 -5.93 12.54 11.14
N VAL A 65 -5.71 12.84 12.43
CA VAL A 65 -5.08 14.11 12.84
C VAL A 65 -3.63 14.20 12.38
N GLN A 66 -2.87 13.10 12.50
CA GLN A 66 -1.48 13.04 12.01
C GLN A 66 -1.41 13.20 10.50
N ASP A 67 -2.22 12.46 9.76
CA ASP A 67 -2.23 12.50 8.29
C ASP A 67 -2.63 13.89 7.78
N PHE A 68 -3.68 14.48 8.38
CA PHE A 68 -4.09 15.83 8.06
C PHE A 68 -2.99 16.86 8.38
N GLY A 69 -2.35 16.73 9.54
CA GLY A 69 -1.24 17.60 9.96
C GLY A 69 -0.05 17.53 9.01
N ALA A 70 0.34 16.32 8.60
CA ALA A 70 1.43 16.10 7.65
C ALA A 70 1.09 16.68 6.27
N LEU A 71 -0.13 16.43 5.77
CA LEU A 71 -0.61 16.97 4.50
C LEU A 71 -0.66 18.50 4.54
N TYR A 72 -1.22 19.08 5.58
CA TYR A 72 -1.31 20.53 5.76
C TYR A 72 0.10 21.17 5.81
N ALA A 73 1.01 20.57 6.58
CA ALA A 73 2.39 21.05 6.66
C ALA A 73 3.09 20.99 5.30
N SER A 74 2.91 19.91 4.54
CA SER A 74 3.45 19.77 3.19
C SER A 74 2.89 20.83 2.24
N VAL A 75 1.58 20.98 2.17
CA VAL A 75 0.93 21.99 1.30
C VAL A 75 1.37 23.40 1.65
N LYS A 76 1.48 23.75 2.94
CA LYS A 76 1.94 25.04 3.43
C LYS A 76 3.42 25.31 3.12
N ASN A 77 4.22 24.27 2.94
CA ASN A 77 5.63 24.34 2.58
C ASN A 77 5.88 23.91 1.13
N GLU A 78 5.02 24.32 0.21
CA GLU A 78 5.20 24.16 -1.25
C GLU A 78 5.25 22.69 -1.72
N GLY A 79 4.56 21.79 -1.02
CA GLY A 79 4.54 20.35 -1.34
C GLY A 79 5.82 19.61 -0.93
N LYS A 80 6.66 20.18 -0.08
CA LYS A 80 7.92 19.56 0.36
C LYS A 80 7.68 18.35 1.24
N SER A 81 8.59 17.38 1.14
CA SER A 81 8.60 16.19 2.02
C SER A 81 8.93 16.55 3.47
N MET A 82 8.54 15.68 4.42
CA MET A 82 8.78 15.90 5.84
C MET A 82 10.27 16.09 6.16
N GLY A 83 11.17 15.38 5.48
CA GLY A 83 12.62 15.58 5.66
C GLY A 83 13.08 17.00 5.30
N MET A 84 12.53 17.60 4.26
CA MET A 84 12.83 18.99 3.86
C MET A 84 12.20 20.00 4.84
N ILE A 85 11.02 19.71 5.35
CA ILE A 85 10.36 20.54 6.36
C ILE A 85 11.15 20.53 7.67
N ILE A 86 11.64 19.38 8.10
CA ILE A 86 12.51 19.23 9.27
C ILE A 86 13.81 20.03 9.06
N GLU A 87 14.41 19.97 7.88
CA GLU A 87 15.58 20.78 7.59
C GLU A 87 15.31 22.28 7.75
N LYS A 88 14.16 22.74 7.28
CA LYS A 88 13.77 24.17 7.35
C LYS A 88 13.60 24.67 8.79
N TYR A 89 13.02 23.85 9.69
CA TYR A 89 12.67 24.31 11.04
C TYR A 89 13.66 23.83 12.13
N ILE A 90 14.37 22.72 11.93
CA ILE A 90 15.29 22.10 12.90
C ILE A 90 16.74 22.15 12.40
N GLY A 91 16.93 22.18 11.08
CA GLY A 91 18.25 22.25 10.46
C GLY A 91 18.73 20.91 9.87
N LYS A 92 19.91 20.97 9.22
CA LYS A 92 20.48 19.84 8.45
C LYS A 92 20.73 18.57 9.29
N THR A 93 21.12 18.74 10.56
CA THR A 93 21.33 17.60 11.47
C THR A 93 20.02 16.87 11.75
N GLY A 94 18.94 17.61 12.02
CA GLY A 94 17.60 17.05 12.21
C GLY A 94 17.13 16.26 10.98
N ARG A 95 17.34 16.80 9.78
CA ARG A 95 17.03 16.07 8.53
C ARG A 95 17.82 14.76 8.41
N LYS A 96 19.14 14.78 8.67
CA LYS A 96 19.98 13.57 8.58
C LYS A 96 19.52 12.48 9.56
N LEU A 97 19.24 12.86 10.80
CA LEU A 97 18.74 11.93 11.83
C LEU A 97 17.37 11.35 11.44
N PHE A 98 16.47 12.19 10.96
CA PHE A 98 15.16 11.75 10.47
C PHE A 98 15.28 10.79 9.28
N MET A 99 16.14 11.08 8.31
CA MET A 99 16.36 10.19 7.16
C MET A 99 16.98 8.86 7.58
N LEU A 100 17.93 8.87 8.52
CA LEU A 100 18.49 7.65 9.10
C LEU A 100 17.42 6.82 9.80
N PHE A 101 16.59 7.45 10.61
CA PHE A 101 15.46 6.79 11.27
C PHE A 101 14.51 6.17 10.24
N CYS A 102 14.09 6.91 9.22
CA CYS A 102 13.21 6.40 8.17
C CYS A 102 13.85 5.21 7.44
N TRP A 103 15.15 5.26 7.15
CA TRP A 103 15.85 4.18 6.49
C TRP A 103 15.86 2.89 7.34
N LEU A 104 16.26 3.00 8.61
CA LEU A 104 16.26 1.86 9.54
C LEU A 104 14.85 1.29 9.75
N PHE A 105 13.86 2.17 9.93
CA PHE A 105 12.47 1.77 10.07
C PHE A 105 11.95 1.05 8.81
N THR A 106 12.31 1.52 7.62
CA THR A 106 11.93 0.87 6.36
C THR A 106 12.50 -0.54 6.26
N LEU A 107 13.76 -0.76 6.65
CA LEU A 107 14.36 -2.10 6.67
C LEU A 107 13.60 -3.05 7.60
N LEU A 108 13.23 -2.58 8.79
CA LEU A 108 12.46 -3.35 9.76
C LEU A 108 11.07 -3.72 9.20
N VAL A 109 10.39 -2.75 8.60
CA VAL A 109 9.06 -2.95 7.99
C VAL A 109 9.13 -3.95 6.83
N ILE A 110 10.13 -3.82 5.95
CA ILE A 110 10.32 -4.77 4.84
C ILE A 110 10.54 -6.18 5.39
N ALA A 111 11.43 -6.36 6.36
CA ALA A 111 11.70 -7.67 6.95
C ALA A 111 10.42 -8.28 7.59
N ALA A 112 9.67 -7.50 8.36
CA ALA A 112 8.45 -7.96 8.99
C ALA A 112 7.37 -8.35 7.98
N PHE A 113 7.17 -7.53 6.95
CA PHE A 113 6.17 -7.83 5.91
C PHE A 113 6.58 -8.99 5.01
N THR A 114 7.86 -9.12 4.69
CA THR A 114 8.36 -10.28 3.95
C THR A 114 8.09 -11.59 4.71
N ASP A 115 8.36 -11.63 6.01
CA ASP A 115 8.09 -12.80 6.85
C ASP A 115 6.59 -13.13 6.89
N MET A 116 5.75 -12.11 7.08
CA MET A 116 4.29 -12.24 7.13
C MET A 116 3.73 -12.76 5.80
N VAL A 117 4.11 -12.14 4.68
CA VAL A 117 3.63 -12.54 3.34
C VAL A 117 4.12 -13.95 2.99
N ALA A 118 5.39 -14.25 3.24
CA ALA A 118 5.93 -15.60 3.03
C ALA A 118 5.19 -16.65 3.87
N GLY A 119 4.76 -16.29 5.09
CA GLY A 119 3.92 -17.15 5.94
C GLY A 119 2.53 -17.42 5.33
N THR A 120 1.89 -16.39 4.77
CA THR A 120 0.57 -16.55 4.12
C THR A 120 0.65 -17.31 2.79
N PHE A 121 1.81 -17.39 2.16
CA PHE A 121 2.04 -18.11 0.89
C PHE A 121 2.59 -19.53 1.12
N ASN A 122 2.89 -19.92 2.35
CA ASN A 122 3.45 -21.22 2.65
C ASN A 122 2.45 -22.34 2.31
N GLY A 123 2.75 -23.13 1.28
CA GLY A 123 1.92 -24.25 0.83
C GLY A 123 2.49 -25.63 1.15
N VAL A 124 3.59 -25.72 1.91
CA VAL A 124 4.30 -26.99 2.19
C VAL A 124 4.53 -27.17 3.68
N GLY A 125 4.43 -28.42 4.15
CA GLY A 125 4.69 -28.75 5.56
C GLY A 125 3.55 -28.33 6.50
N LEU A 126 2.32 -28.23 6.00
CA LEU A 126 1.12 -27.90 6.77
C LEU A 126 0.31 -29.18 7.03
N ASP A 127 -0.32 -29.25 8.19
CA ASP A 127 -1.14 -30.40 8.62
C ASP A 127 -2.46 -30.50 7.83
N SER A 128 -2.95 -29.37 7.28
CA SER A 128 -4.20 -29.32 6.52
C SER A 128 -3.93 -29.10 5.04
N ALA A 129 -4.40 -30.01 4.19
CA ALA A 129 -4.35 -29.88 2.74
C ALA A 129 -5.16 -28.67 2.23
N GLU A 130 -6.26 -28.34 2.89
CA GLU A 130 -7.08 -27.19 2.57
C GLU A 130 -6.31 -25.86 2.80
N THR A 131 -5.62 -25.75 3.93
CA THR A 131 -4.77 -24.58 4.22
C THR A 131 -3.61 -24.49 3.24
N ALA A 132 -2.97 -25.62 2.90
CA ALA A 132 -1.89 -25.66 1.92
C ALA A 132 -2.37 -25.17 0.54
N TYR A 133 -3.55 -25.62 0.10
CA TYR A 133 -4.16 -25.16 -1.13
C TYR A 133 -4.51 -23.66 -1.10
N ALA A 134 -5.17 -23.21 -0.04
CA ALA A 134 -5.57 -21.80 0.10
C ALA A 134 -4.36 -20.85 0.06
N ASN A 135 -3.29 -21.19 0.79
CA ASN A 135 -2.04 -20.42 0.81
C ASN A 135 -1.36 -20.42 -0.57
N SER A 136 -1.29 -21.57 -1.23
CA SER A 136 -0.70 -21.72 -2.56
C SER A 136 -1.50 -20.98 -3.64
N ALA A 137 -2.82 -21.00 -3.54
CA ALA A 137 -3.69 -20.21 -4.41
C ALA A 137 -3.53 -18.70 -4.17
N ALA A 138 -3.43 -18.28 -2.92
CA ALA A 138 -3.15 -16.87 -2.57
C ALA A 138 -1.82 -16.39 -3.15
N ALA A 139 -0.78 -17.21 -3.09
CA ALA A 139 0.50 -16.92 -3.72
C ALA A 139 0.38 -16.72 -5.23
N SER A 140 -0.28 -17.66 -5.92
CA SER A 140 -0.52 -17.60 -7.37
C SER A 140 -1.30 -16.36 -7.77
N ILE A 141 -2.39 -16.06 -7.05
CA ILE A 141 -3.22 -14.87 -7.28
C ILE A 141 -2.37 -13.59 -7.12
N SER A 142 -1.55 -13.52 -6.08
CA SER A 142 -0.71 -12.35 -5.81
C SER A 142 0.36 -12.13 -6.88
N MET A 143 1.00 -13.19 -7.36
CA MET A 143 1.97 -13.11 -8.46
C MET A 143 1.30 -12.70 -9.77
N LEU A 144 0.16 -13.29 -10.08
CA LEU A 144 -0.63 -12.93 -11.27
C LEU A 144 -1.11 -11.48 -11.19
N PHE A 145 -1.46 -10.98 -10.00
CA PHE A 145 -1.86 -9.60 -9.81
C PHE A 145 -0.76 -8.61 -10.25
N ILE A 146 0.49 -8.88 -9.89
CA ILE A 146 1.62 -8.04 -10.30
C ILE A 146 1.74 -8.02 -11.83
N VAL A 147 1.70 -9.20 -12.46
CA VAL A 147 1.80 -9.32 -13.91
C VAL A 147 0.66 -8.58 -14.62
N VAL A 148 -0.58 -8.81 -14.16
CA VAL A 148 -1.78 -8.18 -14.73
C VAL A 148 -1.76 -6.66 -14.53
N ALA A 149 -1.31 -6.17 -13.37
CA ALA A 149 -1.18 -4.75 -13.10
C ALA A 149 -0.18 -4.07 -14.05
N VAL A 150 0.95 -4.70 -14.31
CA VAL A 150 1.95 -4.20 -15.30
C VAL A 150 1.36 -4.19 -16.71
N ILE A 151 0.72 -5.28 -17.14
CA ILE A 151 0.08 -5.38 -18.46
C ILE A 151 -0.99 -4.30 -18.62
N PHE A 152 -1.84 -4.12 -17.59
CA PHE A 152 -2.89 -3.09 -17.60
C PHE A 152 -2.30 -1.68 -17.69
N GLY A 153 -1.21 -1.40 -16.96
CA GLY A 153 -0.49 -0.12 -17.03
C GLY A 153 0.07 0.14 -18.43
N VAL A 154 0.65 -0.87 -19.07
CA VAL A 154 1.16 -0.77 -20.44
C VAL A 154 0.02 -0.53 -21.45
N ILE A 155 -1.10 -1.24 -21.31
CA ILE A 155 -2.28 -1.04 -22.16
C ILE A 155 -2.81 0.39 -22.02
N GLN A 156 -2.95 0.92 -20.79
CA GLN A 156 -3.39 2.28 -20.57
C GLN A 156 -2.48 3.33 -21.22
N LYS A 157 -1.18 3.09 -21.23
CA LYS A 157 -0.20 3.99 -21.86
C LYS A 157 -0.32 4.01 -23.38
N HIS A 158 -0.62 2.86 -24.01
CA HIS A 158 -0.62 2.73 -25.48
C HIS A 158 -1.98 2.97 -26.13
N VAL A 159 -3.08 2.66 -25.45
CA VAL A 159 -4.43 2.76 -26.02
C VAL A 159 -5.01 4.19 -25.96
N GLY A 160 -4.28 5.16 -25.39
CA GLY A 160 -4.69 6.56 -25.35
C GLY A 160 -5.87 6.84 -24.41
N LYS A 161 -6.75 7.77 -24.76
CA LYS A 161 -7.85 8.24 -23.90
C LYS A 161 -8.99 7.22 -23.77
N MET A 162 -8.79 6.18 -22.99
CA MET A 162 -9.90 5.30 -22.57
C MET A 162 -10.83 6.05 -21.60
N ASN A 163 -12.14 5.85 -21.79
CA ASN A 163 -13.15 6.34 -20.84
C ASN A 163 -12.92 5.68 -19.46
N GLU A 164 -13.06 6.44 -18.37
CA GLU A 164 -12.84 5.95 -17.00
C GLU A 164 -13.71 4.72 -16.65
N TRP A 165 -14.94 4.67 -17.17
CA TRP A 165 -15.81 3.50 -17.00
C TRP A 165 -15.27 2.26 -17.72
N VAL A 166 -14.72 2.41 -18.92
CA VAL A 166 -14.11 1.29 -19.65
C VAL A 166 -12.88 0.78 -18.92
N LYS A 167 -12.04 1.68 -18.38
CA LYS A 167 -10.89 1.30 -17.53
C LYS A 167 -11.33 0.48 -16.32
N ALA A 168 -12.37 0.93 -15.62
CA ALA A 168 -12.91 0.24 -14.46
C ALA A 168 -13.43 -1.17 -14.82
N VAL A 169 -14.21 -1.30 -15.89
CA VAL A 169 -14.74 -2.58 -16.35
C VAL A 169 -13.62 -3.55 -16.74
N VAL A 170 -12.63 -3.07 -17.49
CA VAL A 170 -11.47 -3.89 -17.89
C VAL A 170 -10.66 -4.32 -16.66
N ALA A 171 -10.44 -3.42 -15.71
CA ALA A 171 -9.73 -3.76 -14.46
C ALA A 171 -10.47 -4.84 -13.67
N ILE A 172 -11.80 -4.72 -13.52
CA ILE A 172 -12.62 -5.73 -12.83
C ILE A 172 -12.59 -7.07 -13.56
N ALA A 173 -12.71 -7.07 -14.89
CA ALA A 173 -12.65 -8.29 -15.69
C ALA A 173 -11.29 -9.00 -15.54
N LEU A 174 -10.19 -8.26 -15.57
CA LEU A 174 -8.86 -8.77 -15.35
C LEU A 174 -8.68 -9.34 -13.93
N LEU A 175 -9.22 -8.68 -12.90
CA LEU A 175 -9.20 -9.17 -11.52
C LEU A 175 -9.95 -10.51 -11.41
N VAL A 176 -11.15 -10.61 -11.96
CA VAL A 176 -11.94 -11.86 -11.93
C VAL A 176 -11.21 -12.98 -12.67
N ALA A 177 -10.65 -12.70 -13.84
CA ALA A 177 -9.87 -13.68 -14.60
C ALA A 177 -8.64 -14.15 -13.81
N MET A 178 -7.93 -13.24 -13.19
CA MET A 178 -6.76 -13.53 -12.36
C MET A 178 -7.12 -14.44 -11.17
N PHE A 179 -8.20 -14.14 -10.44
CA PHE A 179 -8.68 -15.00 -9.37
C PHE A 179 -9.02 -16.41 -9.87
N ALA A 180 -9.77 -16.51 -10.97
CA ALA A 180 -10.15 -17.80 -11.54
C ALA A 180 -8.94 -18.65 -11.99
N VAL A 181 -7.93 -18.01 -12.55
CA VAL A 181 -6.68 -18.69 -12.98
C VAL A 181 -5.83 -19.07 -11.78
N GLY A 182 -5.64 -18.14 -10.83
CA GLY A 182 -4.80 -18.37 -9.65
C GLY A 182 -5.33 -19.49 -8.74
N MET A 183 -6.65 -19.61 -8.61
CA MET A 183 -7.26 -20.73 -7.89
C MET A 183 -7.05 -22.10 -8.59
N LYS A 184 -6.92 -22.11 -9.91
CA LYS A 184 -6.71 -23.35 -10.68
C LYS A 184 -5.25 -23.77 -10.78
N LEU A 185 -4.33 -22.84 -10.56
CA LEU A 185 -2.88 -23.05 -10.69
C LEU A 185 -2.15 -22.67 -9.38
N PRO A 186 -2.39 -23.38 -8.26
CA PRO A 186 -1.75 -23.07 -6.99
C PRO A 186 -0.24 -23.37 -7.03
N ILE A 187 0.59 -22.46 -6.51
CA ILE A 187 2.05 -22.61 -6.43
C ILE A 187 2.41 -23.14 -5.03
N TYR A 188 2.72 -24.42 -4.93
CA TYR A 188 3.14 -25.05 -3.67
C TYR A 188 4.63 -24.81 -3.41
N THR A 189 4.93 -23.86 -2.54
CA THR A 189 6.31 -23.49 -2.20
C THR A 189 6.43 -23.26 -0.68
N SER A 190 7.62 -23.49 -0.12
CA SER A 190 7.86 -23.31 1.31
C SER A 190 7.98 -21.83 1.70
N LYS A 191 7.69 -21.49 2.97
CA LYS A 191 7.90 -20.16 3.52
C LYS A 191 9.32 -19.63 3.26
N THR A 192 10.32 -20.48 3.47
CA THR A 192 11.73 -20.12 3.27
C THR A 192 12.03 -19.72 1.81
N ALA A 193 11.48 -20.46 0.84
CA ALA A 193 11.66 -20.11 -0.56
C ALA A 193 10.98 -18.76 -0.90
N TRP A 194 9.80 -18.47 -0.36
CA TRP A 194 9.12 -17.20 -0.54
C TRP A 194 9.88 -16.00 0.05
N ILE A 195 10.68 -16.19 1.10
CA ILE A 195 11.52 -15.12 1.66
C ILE A 195 12.65 -14.72 0.70
N TYR A 196 13.11 -15.66 -0.16
CA TYR A 196 14.20 -15.43 -1.11
C TYR A 196 13.74 -14.97 -2.51
N ILE A 197 12.44 -15.01 -2.79
CA ILE A 197 11.86 -14.55 -4.06
C ILE A 197 11.40 -13.09 -3.92
#